data_71fadd9d85895621c6a11cc110e6e514
#
_entry.id   71fadd9d85895621c6a11cc110e6e514
#
_cell.length_a   1.000
_cell.length_b   1.000
_cell.length_c   1.000
_cell.angle_alpha   90.00
_cell.angle_beta   90.00
_cell.angle_gamma   90.00
#
_symmetry.space_group_name_H-M   'P 1'
#
loop_
_entity.id
_entity.type
_entity.pdbx_description
1 polymer ?
#
loop_
_entity_poly.entity_id
_entity_poly.type
_entity_poly.pdbx_seq_one_letter_code
_entity_poly.pdbx_strand_id
1 'polypeptide(L)'
;MALRPTRPQSRSEQLAERNDAQQDVFLREVDDALREDELRGFLTRFGKPLAALIVVALVALAGWLWWTDSQKQAAAERGETFTMALDQLEKGRVDTAYKQLEPLVKDGKGGSQAAAAMLQAGIALEQGRKDEAVRGFAAIAANESAPKPFRDLARIREVGANFDAMKPEDVVARLKDLAVPGSPWSASAGELVAMAYLRQNKPELAGPLFAAIAKDKEAPESLRSRARQMAGLLGVDAIDDVAKAAGIAPAGASGQPAAPAQN
;
A
#
# COMPACT_ATOMS: atom_id res chain seq x y z
N MET A 1 -18.97 -6.39 -74.52
CA MET A 1 -19.62 -7.12 -73.43
C MET A 1 -20.92 -7.70 -73.95
N ALA A 2 -20.97 -9.01 -74.12
CA ALA A 2 -22.14 -9.68 -74.68
C ALA A 2 -23.09 -10.09 -73.56
N LEU A 3 -24.30 -9.53 -73.58
CA LEU A 3 -25.41 -9.91 -72.72
C LEU A 3 -25.84 -11.33 -73.07
N ARG A 4 -25.72 -12.30 -72.18
CA ARG A 4 -26.26 -13.64 -72.29
C ARG A 4 -27.80 -13.52 -72.24
N PRO A 5 -28.53 -14.13 -73.21
CA PRO A 5 -29.98 -14.15 -73.18
C PRO A 5 -30.44 -15.07 -72.05
N THR A 6 -31.23 -14.51 -71.11
CA THR A 6 -31.95 -15.25 -70.08
C THR A 6 -32.97 -16.17 -70.76
N ARG A 7 -32.83 -17.48 -70.55
CA ARG A 7 -33.84 -18.46 -71.02
C ARG A 7 -35.15 -18.15 -70.25
N PRO A 8 -36.28 -18.11 -70.96
CA PRO A 8 -37.56 -17.99 -70.27
C PRO A 8 -37.80 -19.25 -69.42
N GLN A 9 -38.00 -19.03 -68.15
CA GLN A 9 -38.32 -20.09 -67.18
C GLN A 9 -39.61 -20.79 -67.57
N SER A 10 -39.59 -22.10 -67.55
CA SER A 10 -40.78 -22.89 -67.87
C SER A 10 -41.84 -22.73 -66.81
N ARG A 11 -43.11 -22.86 -67.17
CA ARG A 11 -44.26 -22.70 -66.24
C ARG A 11 -44.15 -23.66 -65.08
N SER A 12 -43.50 -24.81 -65.25
CA SER A 12 -43.23 -25.77 -64.17
C SER A 12 -42.16 -25.31 -63.19
N GLU A 13 -41.08 -24.59 -63.64
CA GLU A 13 -40.04 -24.01 -62.75
C GLU A 13 -40.59 -22.89 -61.98
N GLN A 14 -41.45 -22.02 -62.49
CA GLN A 14 -42.09 -20.93 -61.76
C GLN A 14 -43.08 -21.43 -60.66
N LEU A 15 -43.73 -22.60 -60.96
CA LEU A 15 -44.62 -23.24 -59.96
C LEU A 15 -43.80 -23.91 -58.84
N ALA A 16 -42.66 -24.53 -59.20
CA ALA A 16 -41.76 -25.10 -58.19
C ALA A 16 -41.16 -24.00 -57.26
N GLU A 17 -40.66 -22.88 -57.82
CA GLU A 17 -40.10 -21.76 -57.09
C GLU A 17 -41.14 -21.08 -56.16
N ARG A 18 -42.40 -21.01 -56.59
CA ARG A 18 -43.49 -20.53 -55.76
C ARG A 18 -43.86 -21.50 -54.61
N ASN A 19 -43.79 -22.79 -54.87
CA ASN A 19 -44.03 -23.79 -53.85
C ASN A 19 -42.92 -23.84 -52.81
N ASP A 20 -41.64 -23.74 -53.29
CA ASP A 20 -40.48 -23.67 -52.39
C ASP A 20 -40.51 -22.40 -51.53
N ALA A 21 -40.85 -21.24 -52.13
CA ALA A 21 -40.99 -19.99 -51.39
C ALA A 21 -42.15 -20.05 -50.36
N GLN A 22 -43.26 -20.73 -50.70
CA GLN A 22 -44.35 -20.92 -49.74
C GLN A 22 -43.99 -21.92 -48.62
N GLN A 23 -43.23 -22.95 -48.93
CA GLN A 23 -42.72 -23.88 -47.92
C GLN A 23 -41.73 -23.21 -46.97
N ASP A 24 -40.80 -22.36 -47.48
CA ASP A 24 -39.86 -21.61 -46.69
C ASP A 24 -40.56 -20.61 -45.75
N VAL A 25 -41.61 -19.94 -46.20
CA VAL A 25 -42.42 -19.04 -45.38
C VAL A 25 -43.13 -19.82 -44.31
N PHE A 26 -43.77 -20.95 -44.65
CA PHE A 26 -44.46 -21.80 -43.72
C PHE A 26 -43.54 -22.43 -42.68
N LEU A 27 -42.34 -22.87 -43.06
CA LEU A 27 -41.32 -23.37 -42.11
C LEU A 27 -40.83 -22.30 -41.16
N ARG A 28 -40.63 -21.08 -41.61
CA ARG A 28 -40.31 -19.95 -40.73
C ARG A 28 -41.43 -19.62 -39.73
N GLU A 29 -42.68 -19.59 -40.21
CA GLU A 29 -43.83 -19.30 -39.36
C GLU A 29 -44.04 -20.38 -38.30
N VAL A 30 -43.80 -21.66 -38.65
CA VAL A 30 -43.85 -22.79 -37.70
C VAL A 30 -42.67 -22.72 -36.71
N ASP A 31 -41.45 -22.38 -37.17
CA ASP A 31 -40.29 -22.23 -36.27
C ASP A 31 -40.46 -21.05 -35.32
N ASP A 32 -41.00 -19.92 -35.76
CA ASP A 32 -41.28 -18.77 -34.93
C ASP A 32 -42.42 -19.11 -33.91
N ALA A 33 -43.45 -19.80 -34.31
CA ALA A 33 -44.54 -20.26 -33.41
C ALA A 33 -44.00 -21.25 -32.36
N LEU A 34 -43.14 -22.21 -32.76
CA LEU A 34 -42.50 -23.15 -31.83
C LEU A 34 -41.62 -22.44 -30.79
N ARG A 35 -40.82 -21.47 -31.24
CA ARG A 35 -40.00 -20.66 -30.32
C ARG A 35 -40.85 -19.82 -29.34
N GLU A 36 -41.95 -19.29 -29.83
CA GLU A 36 -42.87 -18.51 -28.95
C GLU A 36 -43.55 -19.41 -27.90
N ASP A 37 -43.95 -20.62 -28.28
CA ASP A 37 -44.54 -21.58 -27.35
C ASP A 37 -43.52 -22.14 -26.36
N GLU A 38 -42.29 -22.43 -26.79
CA GLU A 38 -41.22 -22.83 -25.88
C GLU A 38 -40.84 -21.70 -24.86
N LEU A 39 -40.75 -20.44 -25.32
CA LEU A 39 -40.55 -19.30 -24.46
C LEU A 39 -41.68 -19.08 -23.49
N ARG A 40 -42.95 -19.20 -23.95
CA ARG A 40 -44.13 -19.10 -23.06
C ARG A 40 -44.16 -20.24 -22.07
N GLY A 41 -43.85 -21.47 -22.49
CA GLY A 41 -43.76 -22.63 -21.60
C GLY A 41 -42.67 -22.48 -20.53
N PHE A 42 -41.52 -21.97 -20.92
CA PHE A 42 -40.42 -21.66 -20.00
C PHE A 42 -40.79 -20.54 -19.01
N LEU A 43 -41.35 -19.43 -19.51
CA LEU A 43 -41.79 -18.31 -18.67
C LEU A 43 -42.92 -18.69 -17.70
N THR A 44 -43.88 -19.50 -18.11
CA THR A 44 -44.94 -19.93 -17.22
C THR A 44 -44.44 -20.85 -16.12
N ARG A 45 -43.46 -21.70 -16.40
CA ARG A 45 -42.91 -22.67 -15.44
C ARG A 45 -41.83 -22.04 -14.54
N PHE A 46 -40.97 -21.21 -15.09
CA PHE A 46 -39.81 -20.64 -14.38
C PHE A 46 -39.89 -19.13 -14.14
N GLY A 47 -40.83 -18.40 -14.71
CA GLY A 47 -40.98 -16.97 -14.59
C GLY A 47 -41.12 -16.48 -13.15
N LYS A 48 -41.95 -17.15 -12.35
CA LYS A 48 -42.13 -16.80 -10.92
C LYS A 48 -40.86 -17.01 -10.09
N PRO A 49 -40.19 -18.20 -10.14
CA PRO A 49 -38.94 -18.39 -9.39
C PRO A 49 -37.78 -17.51 -9.91
N LEU A 50 -37.74 -17.26 -11.22
CA LEU A 50 -36.72 -16.35 -11.81
C LEU A 50 -36.96 -14.90 -11.36
N ALA A 51 -38.19 -14.43 -11.38
CA ALA A 51 -38.54 -13.11 -10.86
C ALA A 51 -38.20 -12.98 -9.36
N ALA A 52 -38.49 -13.99 -8.56
CA ALA A 52 -38.14 -14.02 -7.15
C ALA A 52 -36.61 -13.97 -6.95
N LEU A 53 -35.84 -14.73 -7.75
CA LEU A 53 -34.38 -14.71 -7.69
C LEU A 53 -33.81 -13.34 -8.07
N ILE A 54 -34.36 -12.68 -9.10
CA ILE A 54 -33.95 -11.32 -9.50
C ILE A 54 -34.23 -10.32 -8.36
N VAL A 55 -35.41 -10.40 -7.73
CA VAL A 55 -35.75 -9.53 -6.60
C VAL A 55 -34.78 -9.74 -5.43
N VAL A 56 -34.48 -10.99 -5.08
CA VAL A 56 -33.51 -11.29 -4.02
C VAL A 56 -32.11 -10.75 -4.37
N ALA A 57 -31.68 -10.90 -5.63
CA ALA A 57 -30.41 -10.37 -6.08
C ALA A 57 -30.35 -8.83 -6.02
N LEU A 58 -31.44 -8.15 -6.39
CA LEU A 58 -31.53 -6.69 -6.30
C LEU A 58 -31.55 -6.20 -4.84
N VAL A 59 -32.24 -6.88 -3.94
CA VAL A 59 -32.24 -6.54 -2.51
C VAL A 59 -30.86 -6.76 -1.91
N ALA A 60 -30.18 -7.86 -2.25
CA ALA A 60 -28.82 -8.13 -1.81
C ALA A 60 -27.85 -7.08 -2.33
N LEU A 61 -27.96 -6.68 -3.61
CA LEU A 61 -27.14 -5.63 -4.21
C LEU A 61 -27.40 -4.27 -3.54
N ALA A 62 -28.66 -3.90 -3.32
CA ALA A 62 -29.01 -2.66 -2.65
C ALA A 62 -28.46 -2.61 -1.21
N GLY A 63 -28.59 -3.71 -0.47
CA GLY A 63 -28.04 -3.84 0.88
C GLY A 63 -26.50 -3.73 0.88
N TRP A 64 -25.85 -4.37 -0.07
CA TRP A 64 -24.38 -4.27 -0.22
C TRP A 64 -23.90 -2.86 -0.59
N LEU A 65 -24.60 -2.18 -1.52
CA LEU A 65 -24.31 -0.80 -1.89
C LEU A 65 -24.50 0.16 -0.70
N TRP A 66 -25.60 0.02 0.02
CA TRP A 66 -25.86 0.84 1.21
C TRP A 66 -24.81 0.61 2.29
N TRP A 67 -24.43 -0.64 2.54
CA TRP A 67 -23.40 -0.96 3.52
C TRP A 67 -22.03 -0.40 3.12
N THR A 68 -21.64 -0.52 1.83
CA THR A 68 -20.37 0.06 1.33
C THR A 68 -20.36 1.58 1.39
N ASP A 69 -21.50 2.22 1.11
CA ASP A 69 -21.62 3.69 1.18
C ASP A 69 -21.52 4.20 2.62
N SER A 70 -22.21 3.54 3.55
CA SER A 70 -22.11 3.87 4.98
C SER A 70 -20.69 3.73 5.53
N GLN A 71 -19.94 2.72 5.07
CA GLN A 71 -18.53 2.55 5.44
C GLN A 71 -17.64 3.68 4.87
N LYS A 72 -17.90 4.12 3.64
CA LYS A 72 -17.18 5.24 3.03
C LYS A 72 -17.46 6.55 3.75
N GLN A 73 -18.71 6.84 4.10
CA GLN A 73 -19.08 8.02 4.86
C GLN A 73 -18.40 8.05 6.23
N ALA A 74 -18.45 6.94 6.98
CA ALA A 74 -17.76 6.83 8.26
C ALA A 74 -16.23 6.95 8.14
N ALA A 75 -15.63 6.51 7.03
CA ALA A 75 -14.21 6.70 6.76
C ALA A 75 -13.89 8.15 6.42
N ALA A 76 -14.75 8.84 5.67
CA ALA A 76 -14.59 10.25 5.34
C ALA A 76 -14.67 11.15 6.59
N GLU A 77 -15.64 10.92 7.49
CA GLU A 77 -15.77 11.65 8.76
C GLU A 77 -14.52 11.47 9.65
N ARG A 78 -13.97 10.24 9.69
CA ARG A 78 -12.71 10.00 10.43
C ARG A 78 -11.54 10.74 9.79
N GLY A 79 -11.45 10.76 8.46
CA GLY A 79 -10.45 11.51 7.71
C GLY A 79 -10.54 13.00 7.96
N GLU A 80 -11.75 13.55 7.95
CA GLU A 80 -12.01 14.97 8.25
C GLU A 80 -11.58 15.33 9.68
N THR A 81 -11.98 14.54 10.66
CA THR A 81 -11.57 14.74 12.07
C THR A 81 -10.05 14.71 12.23
N PHE A 82 -9.38 13.77 11.54
CA PHE A 82 -7.92 13.68 11.56
C PHE A 82 -7.27 14.92 10.91
N THR A 83 -7.79 15.37 9.77
CA THR A 83 -7.28 16.56 9.07
C THR A 83 -7.49 17.83 9.92
N MET A 84 -8.65 17.96 10.58
CA MET A 84 -8.88 19.06 11.52
C MET A 84 -7.88 19.06 12.67
N ALA A 85 -7.51 17.90 13.21
CA ALA A 85 -6.49 17.80 14.25
C ALA A 85 -5.11 18.26 13.75
N LEU A 86 -4.73 17.89 12.50
CA LEU A 86 -3.49 18.39 11.89
C LEU A 86 -3.51 19.92 11.71
N ASP A 87 -4.63 20.48 11.24
CA ASP A 87 -4.80 21.93 11.13
C ASP A 87 -4.65 22.66 12.48
N GLN A 88 -5.12 22.04 13.59
CA GLN A 88 -4.89 22.59 14.92
C GLN A 88 -3.40 22.54 15.30
N LEU A 89 -2.67 21.47 14.93
CA LEU A 89 -1.23 21.39 15.18
C LEU A 89 -0.45 22.46 14.40
N GLU A 90 -0.77 22.67 13.13
CA GLU A 90 -0.16 23.73 12.32
C GLU A 90 -0.39 25.13 12.93
N LYS A 91 -1.53 25.35 13.58
CA LYS A 91 -1.88 26.58 14.29
C LYS A 91 -1.27 26.66 15.70
N GLY A 92 -0.45 25.69 16.10
CA GLY A 92 0.16 25.61 17.43
C GLY A 92 -0.81 25.26 18.56
N ARG A 93 -2.04 24.84 18.23
CA ARG A 93 -3.08 24.47 19.22
C ARG A 93 -3.01 23.00 19.59
N VAL A 94 -1.88 22.61 20.18
CA VAL A 94 -1.49 21.22 20.43
C VAL A 94 -2.51 20.47 21.30
N ASP A 95 -2.99 21.10 22.39
CA ASP A 95 -3.98 20.47 23.28
C ASP A 95 -5.34 20.26 22.61
N THR A 96 -5.73 21.16 21.71
CA THR A 96 -6.97 21.02 20.93
C THR A 96 -6.85 19.86 19.97
N ALA A 97 -5.72 19.77 19.25
CA ALA A 97 -5.42 18.65 18.36
C ALA A 97 -5.45 17.31 19.11
N TYR A 98 -4.79 17.26 20.27
CA TYR A 98 -4.77 16.06 21.12
C TYR A 98 -6.18 15.58 21.47
N LYS A 99 -7.06 16.48 21.91
CA LYS A 99 -8.45 16.17 22.24
C LYS A 99 -9.29 15.75 21.03
N GLN A 100 -9.06 16.38 19.87
CA GLN A 100 -9.76 16.02 18.62
C GLN A 100 -9.43 14.61 18.13
N LEU A 101 -8.24 14.09 18.46
CA LEU A 101 -7.85 12.73 18.11
C LEU A 101 -8.49 11.67 19.02
N GLU A 102 -8.98 12.04 20.19
CA GLU A 102 -9.49 11.09 21.20
C GLU A 102 -10.61 10.17 20.70
N PRO A 103 -11.65 10.64 19.98
CA PRO A 103 -12.68 9.77 19.43
C PRO A 103 -12.12 8.81 18.37
N LEU A 104 -11.13 9.23 17.57
CA LEU A 104 -10.49 8.34 16.58
C LEU A 104 -9.67 7.25 17.25
N VAL A 105 -9.05 7.54 18.38
CA VAL A 105 -8.28 6.55 19.17
C VAL A 105 -9.21 5.56 19.86
N LYS A 106 -10.34 6.02 20.43
CA LYS A 106 -11.29 5.18 21.17
C LYS A 106 -12.17 4.32 20.23
N ASP A 107 -12.78 4.97 19.23
CA ASP A 107 -13.85 4.39 18.42
C ASP A 107 -13.41 4.06 16.99
N GLY A 108 -12.19 4.46 16.62
CA GLY A 108 -11.59 4.18 15.32
C GLY A 108 -11.29 2.69 15.12
N LYS A 109 -10.97 2.33 13.87
CA LYS A 109 -10.61 0.95 13.52
C LYS A 109 -9.42 0.94 12.55
N GLY A 110 -8.59 -0.08 12.68
CA GLY A 110 -7.51 -0.32 11.75
C GLY A 110 -6.52 0.84 11.60
N GLY A 111 -6.27 1.27 10.36
CA GLY A 111 -5.27 2.28 10.05
C GLY A 111 -5.57 3.67 10.61
N SER A 112 -6.83 4.11 10.58
CA SER A 112 -7.21 5.44 11.10
C SER A 112 -7.03 5.56 12.62
N GLN A 113 -7.39 4.51 13.35
CA GLN A 113 -7.15 4.43 14.78
C GLN A 113 -5.65 4.45 15.09
N ALA A 114 -4.88 3.62 14.38
CA ALA A 114 -3.44 3.55 14.59
C ALA A 114 -2.75 4.89 14.28
N ALA A 115 -3.14 5.58 13.20
CA ALA A 115 -2.61 6.89 12.85
C ALA A 115 -2.93 7.95 13.90
N ALA A 116 -4.17 8.00 14.38
CA ALA A 116 -4.59 8.93 15.43
C ALA A 116 -3.85 8.67 16.74
N ALA A 117 -3.72 7.41 17.15
CA ALA A 117 -2.99 7.03 18.35
C ALA A 117 -1.48 7.35 18.25
N MET A 118 -0.87 7.12 17.05
CA MET A 118 0.53 7.49 16.79
C MET A 118 0.75 8.99 16.93
N LEU A 119 -0.13 9.80 16.36
CA LEU A 119 -0.04 11.25 16.45
C LEU A 119 -0.25 11.73 17.90
N GLN A 120 -1.23 11.18 18.59
CA GLN A 120 -1.51 11.52 19.99
C GLN A 120 -0.33 11.16 20.90
N ALA A 121 0.28 9.99 20.73
CA ALA A 121 1.48 9.60 21.46
C ALA A 121 2.70 10.50 21.11
N GLY A 122 2.84 10.92 19.85
CA GLY A 122 3.85 11.88 19.42
C GLY A 122 3.67 13.24 20.08
N ILE A 123 2.46 13.76 20.12
CA ILE A 123 2.12 15.01 20.82
C ILE A 123 2.47 14.90 22.33
N ALA A 124 2.12 13.80 22.98
CA ALA A 124 2.44 13.58 24.38
C ALA A 124 3.96 13.61 24.62
N LEU A 125 4.74 13.01 23.70
CA LEU A 125 6.20 13.01 23.77
C LEU A 125 6.77 14.43 23.64
N GLU A 126 6.31 15.21 22.67
CA GLU A 126 6.75 16.61 22.47
C GLU A 126 6.40 17.52 23.66
N GLN A 127 5.30 17.23 24.33
CA GLN A 127 4.90 17.94 25.57
C GLN A 127 5.65 17.44 26.83
N GLY A 128 6.62 16.54 26.69
CA GLY A 128 7.37 15.98 27.81
C GLY A 128 6.62 14.91 28.60
N ARG A 129 5.42 14.52 28.16
CA ARG A 129 4.62 13.45 28.79
C ARG A 129 5.12 12.07 28.35
N LYS A 130 6.41 11.81 28.65
CA LYS A 130 7.15 10.65 28.16
C LYS A 130 6.47 9.31 28.47
N ASP A 131 6.05 9.11 29.72
CA ASP A 131 5.43 7.84 30.14
C ASP A 131 4.11 7.58 29.42
N GLU A 132 3.36 8.63 29.11
CA GLU A 132 2.12 8.54 28.35
C GLU A 132 2.41 8.19 26.90
N ALA A 133 3.39 8.83 26.29
CA ALA A 133 3.82 8.52 24.93
C ALA A 133 4.29 7.06 24.78
N VAL A 134 5.13 6.60 25.70
CA VAL A 134 5.62 5.21 25.73
C VAL A 134 4.47 4.22 25.82
N ARG A 135 3.52 4.45 26.74
CA ARG A 135 2.32 3.60 26.85
C ARG A 135 1.47 3.63 25.57
N GLY A 136 1.31 4.81 24.95
CA GLY A 136 0.59 4.98 23.71
C GLY A 136 1.22 4.17 22.57
N PHE A 137 2.52 4.30 22.37
CA PHE A 137 3.24 3.53 21.36
C PHE A 137 3.21 2.02 21.64
N ALA A 138 3.39 1.61 22.90
CA ALA A 138 3.30 0.20 23.29
C ALA A 138 1.92 -0.40 23.01
N ALA A 139 0.85 0.34 23.27
CA ALA A 139 -0.51 -0.08 22.97
C ALA A 139 -0.74 -0.31 21.47
N ILE A 140 -0.22 0.60 20.62
CA ILE A 140 -0.30 0.44 19.16
C ILE A 140 0.51 -0.78 18.69
N ALA A 141 1.71 -0.95 19.22
CA ALA A 141 2.58 -2.07 18.86
C ALA A 141 1.96 -3.44 19.21
N ALA A 142 1.18 -3.50 20.30
CA ALA A 142 0.48 -4.70 20.76
C ALA A 142 -0.89 -4.93 20.07
N ASN A 143 -1.44 -3.92 19.38
CA ASN A 143 -2.76 -4.03 18.77
C ASN A 143 -2.72 -4.82 17.45
N GLU A 144 -3.13 -6.08 17.48
CA GLU A 144 -3.16 -6.95 16.30
C GLU A 144 -4.09 -6.45 15.18
N SER A 145 -5.11 -5.65 15.51
CA SER A 145 -6.00 -5.04 14.53
C SER A 145 -5.38 -3.85 13.79
N ALA A 146 -4.30 -3.29 14.32
CA ALA A 146 -3.56 -2.23 13.65
C ALA A 146 -2.72 -2.81 12.48
N PRO A 147 -2.65 -2.12 11.33
CA PRO A 147 -1.80 -2.56 10.22
C PRO A 147 -0.34 -2.72 10.66
N LYS A 148 0.32 -3.77 10.16
CA LYS A 148 1.71 -4.10 10.54
C LYS A 148 2.69 -2.91 10.49
N PRO A 149 2.68 -2.04 9.45
CA PRO A 149 3.58 -0.88 9.41
C PRO A 149 3.43 0.06 10.62
N PHE A 150 2.20 0.27 11.11
CA PHE A 150 1.97 1.09 12.30
C PHE A 150 2.49 0.41 13.57
N ARG A 151 2.32 -0.90 13.69
CA ARG A 151 2.84 -1.66 14.84
C ARG A 151 4.38 -1.63 14.89
N ASP A 152 5.02 -1.81 13.74
CA ASP A 152 6.48 -1.77 13.63
C ASP A 152 7.03 -0.37 13.94
N LEU A 153 6.42 0.68 13.38
CA LEU A 153 6.79 2.07 13.70
C LEU A 153 6.57 2.39 15.18
N ALA A 154 5.47 1.92 15.76
CA ALA A 154 5.17 2.12 17.18
C ALA A 154 6.21 1.47 18.09
N ARG A 155 6.68 0.26 17.74
CA ARG A 155 7.80 -0.41 18.44
C ARG A 155 9.08 0.43 18.43
N ILE A 156 9.42 0.99 17.26
CA ILE A 156 10.61 1.85 17.13
C ILE A 156 10.44 3.12 17.96
N ARG A 157 9.28 3.75 17.90
CA ARG A 157 8.98 4.98 18.66
C ARG A 157 8.94 4.74 20.17
N GLU A 158 8.36 3.63 20.60
CA GLU A 158 8.36 3.20 22.01
C GLU A 158 9.78 3.06 22.53
N VAL A 159 10.62 2.29 21.81
CA VAL A 159 12.00 2.06 22.19
C VAL A 159 12.80 3.36 22.15
N GLY A 160 12.66 4.18 21.11
CA GLY A 160 13.34 5.46 21.00
C GLY A 160 12.97 6.41 22.12
N ALA A 161 11.68 6.52 22.45
CA ALA A 161 11.22 7.35 23.56
C ALA A 161 11.72 6.87 24.93
N ASN A 162 11.89 5.57 25.11
CA ASN A 162 12.28 4.96 26.38
C ASN A 162 13.73 4.44 26.42
N PHE A 163 14.54 4.76 25.42
CA PHE A 163 15.86 4.19 25.20
C PHE A 163 16.78 4.22 26.42
N ASP A 164 16.83 5.36 27.10
CA ASP A 164 17.73 5.55 28.25
C ASP A 164 17.31 4.74 29.49
N ALA A 165 16.01 4.48 29.63
CA ALA A 165 15.48 3.72 30.75
C ALA A 165 15.44 2.21 30.50
N MET A 166 15.56 1.79 29.24
CA MET A 166 15.57 0.36 28.88
C MET A 166 16.96 -0.27 29.07
N LYS A 167 16.96 -1.55 29.43
CA LYS A 167 18.18 -2.34 29.36
C LYS A 167 18.57 -2.54 27.90
N PRO A 168 19.87 -2.43 27.55
CA PRO A 168 20.32 -2.57 26.17
C PRO A 168 19.91 -3.89 25.52
N GLU A 169 19.85 -4.99 26.29
CA GLU A 169 19.43 -6.31 25.84
C GLU A 169 17.96 -6.31 25.40
N ASP A 170 17.09 -5.58 26.10
CA ASP A 170 15.68 -5.47 25.80
C ASP A 170 15.46 -4.66 24.51
N VAL A 171 16.27 -3.62 24.28
CA VAL A 171 16.26 -2.83 23.03
C VAL A 171 16.58 -3.75 21.85
N VAL A 172 17.66 -4.52 21.95
CA VAL A 172 18.06 -5.49 20.90
C VAL A 172 16.96 -6.52 20.68
N ALA A 173 16.45 -7.15 21.75
CA ALA A 173 15.41 -8.15 21.65
C ALA A 173 14.14 -7.65 20.94
N ARG A 174 13.79 -6.38 21.21
CA ARG A 174 12.56 -5.76 20.70
C ARG A 174 12.64 -5.30 19.24
N LEU A 175 13.84 -4.98 18.73
CA LEU A 175 14.01 -4.36 17.41
C LEU A 175 14.84 -5.19 16.41
N LYS A 176 15.51 -6.26 16.82
CA LYS A 176 16.42 -7.05 15.96
C LYS A 176 15.77 -7.53 14.66
N ASP A 177 14.51 -7.90 14.70
CA ASP A 177 13.74 -8.38 13.54
C ASP A 177 13.40 -7.25 12.53
N LEU A 178 13.41 -6.00 12.97
CA LEU A 178 13.23 -4.81 12.13
C LEU A 178 14.57 -4.25 11.62
N ALA A 179 15.66 -4.52 12.31
CA ALA A 179 17.02 -4.04 12.01
C ALA A 179 17.75 -4.92 10.98
N VAL A 180 17.02 -5.68 10.16
CA VAL A 180 17.59 -6.58 9.15
C VAL A 180 17.60 -5.94 7.77
N PRO A 181 18.58 -6.27 6.89
CA PRO A 181 18.61 -5.78 5.52
C PRO A 181 17.30 -6.11 4.77
N GLY A 182 16.80 -5.17 3.98
CA GLY A 182 15.55 -5.29 3.24
C GLY A 182 14.28 -4.98 4.05
N SER A 183 14.38 -4.74 5.34
CA SER A 183 13.28 -4.17 6.13
C SER A 183 13.15 -2.67 5.82
N PRO A 184 11.94 -2.13 5.62
CA PRO A 184 11.73 -0.69 5.49
C PRO A 184 12.18 0.11 6.73
N TRP A 185 12.37 -0.59 7.84
CA TRP A 185 12.75 -0.05 9.14
C TRP A 185 14.23 -0.29 9.48
N SER A 186 14.99 -0.95 8.57
CA SER A 186 16.38 -1.38 8.78
C SER A 186 17.25 -0.29 9.36
N ALA A 187 17.19 0.90 8.80
CA ALA A 187 18.00 2.04 9.21
C ALA A 187 17.59 2.58 10.59
N SER A 188 16.30 2.82 10.82
CA SER A 188 15.82 3.39 12.08
C SER A 188 15.92 2.42 13.26
N ALA A 189 15.55 1.16 13.05
CA ALA A 189 15.68 0.12 14.07
C ALA A 189 17.15 -0.25 14.28
N GLY A 190 17.93 -0.32 13.20
CA GLY A 190 19.35 -0.63 13.21
C GLY A 190 20.18 0.38 14.00
N GLU A 191 19.87 1.68 13.90
CA GLU A 191 20.52 2.71 14.69
C GLU A 191 20.32 2.49 16.20
N LEU A 192 19.07 2.23 16.64
CA LEU A 192 18.78 1.97 18.05
C LEU A 192 19.45 0.69 18.54
N VAL A 193 19.46 -0.38 17.72
CA VAL A 193 20.14 -1.64 18.04
C VAL A 193 21.66 -1.44 18.13
N ALA A 194 22.26 -0.70 17.20
CA ALA A 194 23.70 -0.37 17.23
C ALA A 194 24.07 0.43 18.48
N MET A 195 23.27 1.46 18.81
CA MET A 195 23.44 2.22 20.05
C MET A 195 23.32 1.35 21.31
N ALA A 196 22.39 0.37 21.31
CA ALA A 196 22.25 -0.58 22.39
C ALA A 196 23.49 -1.49 22.52
N TYR A 197 24.08 -1.93 21.42
CA TYR A 197 25.35 -2.66 21.45
C TYR A 197 26.50 -1.83 22.00
N LEU A 198 26.59 -0.54 21.68
CA LEU A 198 27.59 0.35 22.29
C LEU A 198 27.41 0.43 23.80
N ARG A 199 26.19 0.54 24.30
CA ARG A 199 25.89 0.51 25.74
C ARG A 199 26.25 -0.82 26.42
N GLN A 200 26.28 -1.92 25.64
CA GLN A 200 26.77 -3.22 26.09
C GLN A 200 28.29 -3.37 26.01
N ASN A 201 29.00 -2.31 25.56
CA ASN A 201 30.44 -2.35 25.26
C ASN A 201 30.79 -3.40 24.20
N LYS A 202 29.97 -3.49 23.13
CA LYS A 202 30.14 -4.39 21.99
C LYS A 202 30.27 -3.61 20.67
N PRO A 203 31.34 -2.82 20.51
CA PRO A 203 31.53 -2.00 19.30
C PRO A 203 31.67 -2.84 18.03
N GLU A 204 32.15 -4.09 18.14
CA GLU A 204 32.28 -5.06 17.04
C GLU A 204 30.92 -5.47 16.44
N LEU A 205 29.81 -5.34 17.20
CA LEU A 205 28.46 -5.56 16.68
C LEU A 205 27.81 -4.27 16.19
N ALA A 206 28.14 -3.15 16.79
CA ALA A 206 27.57 -1.84 16.44
C ALA A 206 28.12 -1.31 15.10
N GLY A 207 29.44 -1.42 14.89
CA GLY A 207 30.12 -0.89 13.72
C GLY A 207 29.57 -1.37 12.37
N PRO A 208 29.41 -2.68 12.17
CA PRO A 208 28.80 -3.21 10.94
C PRO A 208 27.36 -2.75 10.70
N LEU A 209 26.56 -2.56 11.74
CA LEU A 209 25.19 -2.03 11.61
C LEU A 209 25.23 -0.57 11.13
N PHE A 210 26.06 0.29 11.73
CA PHE A 210 26.21 1.66 11.26
C PHE A 210 26.75 1.72 9.82
N ALA A 211 27.70 0.87 9.46
CA ALA A 211 28.21 0.81 8.10
C ALA A 211 27.13 0.37 7.09
N ALA A 212 26.28 -0.59 7.47
CA ALA A 212 25.15 -1.01 6.65
C ALA A 212 24.14 0.14 6.44
N ILE A 213 23.79 0.88 7.49
CA ILE A 213 22.89 2.05 7.40
C ILE A 213 23.51 3.14 6.52
N ALA A 214 24.81 3.41 6.66
CA ALA A 214 25.51 4.42 5.85
C ALA A 214 25.49 4.13 4.34
N LYS A 215 25.42 2.85 3.97
CA LYS A 215 25.35 2.36 2.58
C LYS A 215 23.93 2.17 2.06
N ASP A 216 22.94 2.19 2.92
CA ASP A 216 21.53 2.01 2.55
C ASP A 216 21.00 3.23 1.80
N LYS A 217 20.75 3.08 0.50
CA LYS A 217 20.25 4.17 -0.37
C LYS A 217 18.82 4.58 -0.05
N GLU A 218 18.04 3.69 0.56
CA GLU A 218 16.66 3.97 0.96
C GLU A 218 16.58 4.74 2.28
N ALA A 219 17.65 4.73 3.07
CA ALA A 219 17.70 5.49 4.31
C ALA A 219 17.81 7.00 4.06
N PRO A 220 17.17 7.85 4.90
CA PRO A 220 17.33 9.30 4.83
C PRO A 220 18.80 9.74 4.93
N GLU A 221 19.18 10.77 4.15
CA GLU A 221 20.56 11.26 4.11
C GLU A 221 21.09 11.64 5.49
N SER A 222 20.28 12.28 6.32
CA SER A 222 20.65 12.66 7.69
C SER A 222 21.03 11.44 8.54
N LEU A 223 20.33 10.33 8.39
CA LEU A 223 20.59 9.07 9.09
C LEU A 223 21.85 8.40 8.53
N ARG A 224 22.01 8.35 7.20
CA ARG A 224 23.22 7.82 6.55
C ARG A 224 24.49 8.57 6.96
N SER A 225 24.42 9.90 6.98
CA SER A 225 25.54 10.74 7.38
C SER A 225 25.95 10.47 8.82
N ARG A 226 25.00 10.41 9.74
CA ARG A 226 25.25 10.12 11.16
C ARG A 226 25.81 8.70 11.35
N ALA A 227 25.24 7.72 10.64
CA ALA A 227 25.71 6.35 10.67
C ALA A 227 27.12 6.20 10.13
N ARG A 228 27.49 6.95 9.06
CA ARG A 228 28.86 6.97 8.50
C ARG A 228 29.86 7.50 9.52
N GLN A 229 29.52 8.57 10.22
CA GLN A 229 30.37 9.11 11.27
C GLN A 229 30.58 8.10 12.41
N MET A 230 29.51 7.44 12.84
CA MET A 230 29.59 6.41 13.89
C MET A 230 30.41 5.19 13.46
N ALA A 231 30.22 4.71 12.22
CA ALA A 231 31.03 3.61 11.68
C ALA A 231 32.52 3.98 11.64
N GLY A 232 32.86 5.19 11.18
CA GLY A 232 34.22 5.68 11.15
C GLY A 232 34.87 5.77 12.54
N LEU A 233 34.12 6.24 13.56
CA LEU A 233 34.61 6.28 14.94
C LEU A 233 34.86 4.85 15.52
N LEU A 234 34.16 3.86 15.02
CA LEU A 234 34.33 2.46 15.39
C LEU A 234 35.35 1.69 14.52
N GLY A 235 36.03 2.40 13.61
CA GLY A 235 37.06 1.82 12.75
C GLY A 235 36.49 0.94 11.62
N VAL A 236 35.20 1.10 11.28
CA VAL A 236 34.55 0.36 10.19
C VAL A 236 34.41 1.26 8.98
N ASP A 237 34.93 0.83 7.83
CA ASP A 237 34.80 1.59 6.58
C ASP A 237 33.34 1.52 6.06
N ALA A 238 32.72 2.69 5.99
CA ALA A 238 31.37 2.89 5.48
C ALA A 238 31.35 3.66 4.15
N ILE A 239 32.52 3.88 3.53
CA ILE A 239 32.70 4.63 2.27
C ILE A 239 33.12 3.66 1.19
N ASP A 240 32.25 3.43 0.18
CA ASP A 240 32.58 2.54 -0.94
C ASP A 240 33.61 3.17 -1.93
N ASP A 241 33.69 4.51 -1.96
CA ASP A 241 34.62 5.24 -2.83
C ASP A 241 35.11 6.52 -2.11
N VAL A 242 36.26 6.42 -1.47
CA VAL A 242 36.89 7.52 -0.73
C VAL A 242 37.24 8.69 -1.65
N ALA A 243 37.65 8.42 -2.89
CA ALA A 243 37.99 9.45 -3.86
C ALA A 243 36.77 10.29 -4.25
N LYS A 244 35.62 9.65 -4.47
CA LYS A 244 34.36 10.31 -4.77
C LYS A 244 33.82 11.09 -3.57
N ALA A 245 33.94 10.55 -2.37
CA ALA A 245 33.49 11.20 -1.14
C ALA A 245 34.35 12.43 -0.78
N ALA A 246 35.62 12.39 -1.10
CA ALA A 246 36.56 13.49 -0.92
C ALA A 246 36.52 14.55 -2.05
N GLY A 247 35.69 14.36 -3.08
CA GLY A 247 35.64 15.24 -4.25
C GLY A 247 36.90 15.20 -5.12
N ILE A 248 37.74 14.16 -4.95
CA ILE A 248 38.95 13.96 -5.72
C ILE A 248 38.57 13.28 -7.03
N ALA A 249 38.77 13.96 -8.17
CA ALA A 249 38.57 13.36 -9.48
C ALA A 249 39.43 12.09 -9.62
N PRO A 250 38.94 10.99 -10.23
CA PRO A 250 39.73 9.79 -10.41
C PRO A 250 40.99 10.12 -11.19
N ALA A 251 42.16 9.81 -10.62
CA ALA A 251 43.46 9.96 -11.25
C ALA A 251 43.58 8.94 -12.39
N GLY A 252 43.07 9.29 -13.56
CA GLY A 252 43.03 8.35 -14.70
C GLY A 252 42.59 8.94 -16.05
N ALA A 253 42.39 10.26 -16.15
CA ALA A 253 41.95 10.87 -17.41
C ALA A 253 43.01 11.82 -18.07
N SER A 254 44.26 11.76 -17.65
CA SER A 254 45.32 12.56 -18.26
C SER A 254 46.54 11.69 -18.61
N GLY A 255 46.41 10.89 -19.64
CA GLY A 255 47.45 10.03 -20.14
C GLY A 255 47.21 9.54 -21.56
N GLN A 256 46.88 10.44 -22.48
CA GLN A 256 46.95 10.12 -23.89
C GLN A 256 48.32 10.65 -24.36
N PRO A 257 49.31 9.78 -24.68
CA PRO A 257 50.56 10.24 -25.26
C PRO A 257 50.27 10.79 -26.65
N ALA A 258 50.75 12.03 -26.90
CA ALA A 258 50.72 12.65 -28.21
C ALA A 258 51.48 11.77 -29.21
N ALA A 259 50.83 11.43 -30.33
CA ALA A 259 51.44 10.76 -31.45
C ALA A 259 52.55 11.64 -32.06
N PRO A 260 53.72 11.07 -32.45
CA PRO A 260 54.77 11.84 -33.11
C PRO A 260 54.32 12.26 -34.50
N ALA A 261 54.57 13.54 -34.80
CA ALA A 261 54.39 14.09 -36.13
C ALA A 261 55.37 13.37 -37.10
N GLN A 262 54.83 12.82 -38.18
CA GLN A 262 55.61 12.35 -39.32
C GLN A 262 55.77 13.51 -40.29
N ASN A 263 57.09 13.82 -40.58
CA ASN A 263 57.55 14.62 -41.71
C ASN A 263 57.39 13.82 -43.03
#